data_eb0042f32cfc6fdeb33120c9e863de6c
#
_entry.id   eb0042f32cfc6fdeb33120c9e863de6c
#
_cell.length_a   1.000
_cell.length_b   1.000
_cell.length_c   1.000
_cell.angle_alpha   90.00
_cell.angle_beta   90.00
_cell.angle_gamma   90.00
#
_symmetry.space_group_name_H-M   'P 1'
#
loop_
_entity.id
_entity.type
_entity.pdbx_description
1 polymer ?
#
loop_
_entity_poly.entity_id
_entity_poly.type
_entity_poly.pdbx_seq_one_letter_code
_entity_poly.pdbx_strand_id
1 'polypeptide(L)'
;MTNKLIRNLSRGYKQRVSLAGALIGDPEVIVLDEPTVGLDPKQITEIRQLIKKLGKDHTVILSSHILSEVSQICERVIIINKGRIIAIDTPENLEKKVQEKNVILLTVEDKNNNMEKIKEQITGMLECKQVKDNDDGTKQYMVQSNADVDLRKQLFDVLPKNDITIFELKKAEKSLEDAFLTLVDTNTKEIDRKQKEQAEKQIEEKKKSQEKKKENKKGKVKAEEKVTPKKAKNKKGENK
;
A
#
# COMPACT_ATOMS: atom_id res chain seq x y z
N MET A 1 41.65 12.74 13.80
CA MET A 1 41.25 11.55 13.04
C MET A 1 41.84 11.48 11.63
N THR A 2 42.63 12.45 11.25
CA THR A 2 43.19 12.64 9.89
C THR A 2 44.11 11.49 9.38
N ASN A 3 44.65 10.66 10.26
CA ASN A 3 45.58 9.60 9.85
C ASN A 3 45.01 8.18 9.86
N LYS A 4 43.66 8.03 9.97
CA LYS A 4 43.02 6.72 9.93
C LYS A 4 42.48 6.46 8.51
N LEU A 5 42.72 5.26 7.97
CA LEU A 5 42.12 4.82 6.72
C LEU A 5 40.59 4.75 6.87
N ILE A 6 39.84 5.14 5.84
CA ILE A 6 38.37 5.14 5.84
C ILE A 6 37.80 3.77 6.21
N ARG A 7 38.42 2.67 5.79
CA ARG A 7 38.01 1.31 6.13
C ARG A 7 37.95 1.03 7.65
N ASN A 8 38.78 1.75 8.43
CA ASN A 8 38.92 1.58 9.89
C ASN A 8 38.03 2.57 10.68
N LEU A 9 37.20 3.36 10.01
CA LEU A 9 36.25 4.26 10.67
C LEU A 9 35.00 3.50 11.10
N SER A 10 34.30 4.02 12.14
CA SER A 10 32.97 3.56 12.49
C SER A 10 31.98 3.83 11.31
N ARG A 11 30.85 3.12 11.32
CA ARG A 11 29.80 3.30 10.29
C ARG A 11 29.37 4.76 10.16
N GLY A 12 29.10 5.43 11.29
CA GLY A 12 28.71 6.84 11.28
C GLY A 12 29.76 7.78 10.70
N TYR A 13 31.04 7.52 10.96
CA TYR A 13 32.12 8.29 10.32
C TYR A 13 32.23 8.00 8.81
N LYS A 14 32.06 6.75 8.39
CA LYS A 14 32.03 6.40 6.96
C LYS A 14 30.89 7.12 6.25
N GLN A 15 29.70 7.14 6.86
CA GLN A 15 28.54 7.85 6.30
C GLN A 15 28.79 9.35 6.14
N ARG A 16 29.41 10.00 7.14
CA ARG A 16 29.78 11.43 7.04
C ARG A 16 30.84 11.69 5.97
N VAL A 17 31.82 10.81 5.81
CA VAL A 17 32.81 10.89 4.73
C VAL A 17 32.16 10.73 3.37
N SER A 18 31.25 9.77 3.20
CA SER A 18 30.49 9.58 1.98
C SER A 18 29.67 10.83 1.63
N LEU A 19 28.97 11.39 2.60
CA LEU A 19 28.16 12.60 2.43
C LEU A 19 29.04 13.81 2.08
N ALA A 20 30.18 13.97 2.75
CA ALA A 20 31.16 15.00 2.42
C ALA A 20 31.70 14.85 0.99
N GLY A 21 31.92 13.59 0.55
CA GLY A 21 32.32 13.30 -0.83
C GLY A 21 31.24 13.68 -1.85
N ALA A 22 29.97 13.46 -1.53
CA ALA A 22 28.84 13.82 -2.39
C ALA A 22 28.66 15.34 -2.54
N LEU A 23 29.18 16.12 -1.60
CA LEU A 23 29.12 17.60 -1.62
C LEU A 23 30.29 18.25 -2.37
N ILE A 24 31.29 17.47 -2.80
CA ILE A 24 32.42 18.04 -3.56
C ILE A 24 31.91 18.58 -4.91
N GLY A 25 32.22 19.84 -5.19
CA GLY A 25 31.79 20.51 -6.42
C GLY A 25 30.44 21.21 -6.33
N ASP A 26 29.81 21.26 -5.14
CA ASP A 26 28.56 21.99 -4.86
C ASP A 26 27.43 21.62 -5.83
N PRO A 27 27.03 20.31 -5.88
CA PRO A 27 26.06 19.83 -6.86
C PRO A 27 24.64 20.33 -6.57
N GLU A 28 23.88 20.69 -7.59
CA GLU A 28 22.47 21.10 -7.45
C GLU A 28 21.58 19.97 -6.92
N VAL A 29 21.94 18.70 -7.20
CA VAL A 29 21.17 17.50 -6.81
C VAL A 29 22.09 16.51 -6.08
N ILE A 30 21.65 16.07 -4.91
CA ILE A 30 22.33 15.09 -4.06
C ILE A 30 21.43 13.86 -3.95
N VAL A 31 21.97 12.67 -4.24
CA VAL A 31 21.24 11.40 -4.09
C VAL A 31 21.86 10.58 -2.96
N LEU A 32 21.06 10.21 -1.98
CA LEU A 32 21.47 9.49 -0.79
C LEU A 32 20.69 8.15 -0.70
N ASP A 33 21.44 7.05 -0.72
CA ASP A 33 20.86 5.73 -0.56
C ASP A 33 21.02 5.26 0.89
N GLU A 34 19.86 5.04 1.58
CA GLU A 34 19.77 4.57 2.95
C GLU A 34 20.71 5.32 3.94
N PRO A 35 20.64 6.65 4.03
CA PRO A 35 21.67 7.44 4.72
C PRO A 35 21.77 7.22 6.23
N THR A 36 20.79 6.60 6.86
CA THR A 36 20.69 6.39 8.32
C THR A 36 20.91 4.95 8.75
N VAL A 37 20.98 4.02 7.81
CA VAL A 37 21.08 2.59 8.09
C VAL A 37 22.34 2.23 8.88
N GLY A 38 22.12 1.55 10.01
CA GLY A 38 23.19 1.02 10.87
C GLY A 38 23.93 2.09 11.70
N LEU A 39 23.29 3.24 11.88
CA LEU A 39 23.70 4.28 12.81
C LEU A 39 23.00 4.13 14.17
N ASP A 40 23.62 4.64 15.22
CA ASP A 40 22.96 4.76 16.52
C ASP A 40 21.96 5.95 16.54
N PRO A 41 20.99 5.99 17.48
CA PRO A 41 19.94 7.02 17.50
C PRO A 41 20.46 8.46 17.52
N LYS A 42 21.61 8.71 18.17
CA LYS A 42 22.23 10.03 18.19
C LYS A 42 22.76 10.42 16.82
N GLN A 43 23.45 9.49 16.15
CA GLN A 43 23.97 9.70 14.80
C GLN A 43 22.85 9.87 13.78
N ILE A 44 21.75 9.11 13.90
CA ILE A 44 20.57 9.29 13.06
C ILE A 44 20.04 10.72 13.16
N THR A 45 19.91 11.24 14.39
CA THR A 45 19.45 12.61 14.60
C THR A 45 20.37 13.65 13.95
N GLU A 46 21.69 13.47 14.09
CA GLU A 46 22.68 14.36 13.50
C GLU A 46 22.66 14.33 11.96
N ILE A 47 22.57 13.14 11.35
CA ILE A 47 22.44 13.00 9.88
C ILE A 47 21.15 13.60 9.38
N ARG A 48 20.01 13.39 10.06
CA ARG A 48 18.73 14.02 9.69
C ARG A 48 18.80 15.54 9.68
N GLN A 49 19.39 16.13 10.71
CA GLN A 49 19.58 17.57 10.77
C GLN A 49 20.48 18.09 9.62
N LEU A 50 21.52 17.35 9.29
CA LEU A 50 22.41 17.67 8.18
C LEU A 50 21.69 17.61 6.84
N ILE A 51 20.91 16.54 6.58
CA ILE A 51 20.11 16.41 5.34
C ILE A 51 19.11 17.57 5.21
N LYS A 52 18.38 17.91 6.29
CA LYS A 52 17.48 19.07 6.30
C LYS A 52 18.19 20.40 6.00
N LYS A 53 19.41 20.56 6.50
CA LYS A 53 20.21 21.76 6.20
C LYS A 53 20.61 21.79 4.73
N LEU A 54 21.04 20.66 4.17
CA LEU A 54 21.40 20.55 2.76
C LEU A 54 20.20 20.80 1.84
N GLY A 55 19.02 20.35 2.22
CA GLY A 55 17.78 20.57 1.46
C GLY A 55 17.36 22.04 1.30
N LYS A 56 18.02 22.99 2.03
CA LYS A 56 17.79 24.43 1.82
C LYS A 56 18.47 24.99 0.57
N ASP A 57 19.62 24.41 0.24
CA ASP A 57 20.50 24.92 -0.83
C ASP A 57 20.59 23.95 -2.01
N HIS A 58 20.23 22.67 -1.79
CA HIS A 58 20.31 21.59 -2.77
C HIS A 58 18.98 20.83 -2.90
N THR A 59 18.73 20.23 -4.05
CA THR A 59 17.69 19.21 -4.19
C THR A 59 18.23 17.88 -3.66
N VAL A 60 17.66 17.38 -2.54
CA VAL A 60 18.09 16.12 -1.95
C VAL A 60 17.06 15.03 -2.24
N ILE A 61 17.50 13.96 -2.89
CA ILE A 61 16.72 12.73 -3.12
C ILE A 61 17.29 11.66 -2.20
N LEU A 62 16.48 11.05 -1.36
CA LEU A 62 16.91 9.95 -0.50
C LEU A 62 16.04 8.72 -0.64
N SER A 63 16.62 7.53 -0.54
CA SER A 63 15.90 6.29 -0.33
C SER A 63 15.90 5.94 1.16
N SER A 64 14.81 5.39 1.65
CA SER A 64 14.74 4.78 2.98
C SER A 64 13.60 3.76 3.06
N HIS A 65 13.78 2.73 3.88
CA HIS A 65 12.74 1.79 4.28
C HIS A 65 12.15 2.13 5.66
N ILE A 66 12.67 3.16 6.33
CA ILE A 66 12.21 3.63 7.64
C ILE A 66 11.28 4.83 7.43
N LEU A 67 9.99 4.57 7.32
CA LEU A 67 9.00 5.58 6.94
C LEU A 67 8.83 6.69 7.99
N SER A 68 9.01 6.38 9.27
CA SER A 68 9.04 7.38 10.35
C SER A 68 10.21 8.37 10.25
N GLU A 69 11.31 8.00 9.60
CA GLU A 69 12.39 8.92 9.29
C GLU A 69 12.06 9.78 8.05
N VAL A 70 11.45 9.14 7.03
CA VAL A 70 11.02 9.84 5.82
C VAL A 70 10.02 10.95 6.15
N SER A 71 9.01 10.68 6.99
CA SER A 71 8.03 11.69 7.42
C SER A 71 8.64 12.87 8.16
N GLN A 72 9.79 12.66 8.83
CA GLN A 72 10.48 13.72 9.55
C GLN A 72 11.44 14.55 8.70
N ILE A 73 11.94 14.02 7.57
CA ILE A 73 12.99 14.64 6.77
C ILE A 73 12.44 15.21 5.48
N CYS A 74 11.54 14.47 4.80
CA CYS A 74 11.15 14.75 3.43
C CYS A 74 9.92 15.65 3.36
N GLU A 75 9.95 16.64 2.47
CA GLU A 75 8.78 17.46 2.12
C GLU A 75 7.82 16.71 1.19
N ARG A 76 8.36 15.81 0.36
CA ARG A 76 7.60 15.01 -0.60
C ARG A 76 8.09 13.57 -0.61
N VAL A 77 7.16 12.64 -0.75
CA VAL A 77 7.43 11.20 -0.81
C VAL A 77 6.96 10.66 -2.14
N ILE A 78 7.78 9.79 -2.74
CA ILE A 78 7.44 9.01 -3.92
C ILE A 78 7.36 7.55 -3.50
N ILE A 79 6.17 6.95 -3.60
CA ILE A 79 5.97 5.53 -3.29
C ILE A 79 6.06 4.73 -4.59
N ILE A 80 6.95 3.75 -4.61
CA ILE A 80 7.18 2.86 -5.77
C ILE A 80 6.79 1.43 -5.39
N ASN A 81 5.99 0.77 -6.22
CA ASN A 81 5.63 -0.65 -6.09
C ASN A 81 5.72 -1.35 -7.43
N LYS A 82 6.40 -2.51 -7.48
CA LYS A 82 6.59 -3.31 -8.71
C LYS A 82 7.06 -2.47 -9.90
N GLY A 83 8.02 -1.54 -9.67
CA GLY A 83 8.59 -0.66 -10.69
C GLY A 83 7.66 0.46 -11.19
N ARG A 84 6.56 0.73 -10.52
CA ARG A 84 5.60 1.80 -10.85
C ARG A 84 5.47 2.77 -9.70
N ILE A 85 5.37 4.05 -10.02
CA ILE A 85 5.03 5.09 -9.05
C ILE A 85 3.53 4.95 -8.76
N ILE A 86 3.17 4.75 -7.49
CA ILE A 86 1.78 4.60 -7.03
C ILE A 86 1.26 5.83 -6.29
N ALA A 87 2.16 6.63 -5.71
CA ALA A 87 1.79 7.90 -5.09
C ALA A 87 2.97 8.88 -5.10
N ILE A 88 2.66 10.16 -5.21
CA ILE A 88 3.58 11.29 -4.99
C ILE A 88 2.80 12.34 -4.22
N ASP A 89 3.19 12.62 -2.97
CA ASP A 89 2.57 13.67 -2.16
C ASP A 89 3.45 14.01 -0.95
N THR A 90 2.99 14.94 -0.11
CA THR A 90 3.59 15.15 1.22
C THR A 90 3.25 14.00 2.15
N PRO A 91 4.08 13.70 3.18
CA PRO A 91 3.76 12.69 4.18
C PRO A 91 2.35 12.86 4.76
N GLU A 92 2.01 14.08 5.17
CA GLU A 92 0.72 14.40 5.81
C GLU A 92 -0.47 14.17 4.86
N ASN A 93 -0.31 14.46 3.57
CA ASN A 93 -1.37 14.22 2.59
C ASN A 93 -1.54 12.73 2.29
N LEU A 94 -0.45 11.95 2.28
CA LEU A 94 -0.52 10.50 2.14
C LEU A 94 -1.24 9.85 3.32
N GLU A 95 -0.95 10.28 4.54
CA GLU A 95 -1.63 9.83 5.76
C GLU A 95 -3.14 10.16 5.71
N LYS A 96 -3.51 11.38 5.29
CA LYS A 96 -4.91 11.80 5.13
C LYS A 96 -5.66 11.00 4.07
N LYS A 97 -5.04 10.72 2.91
CA LYS A 97 -5.68 9.98 1.80
C LYS A 97 -6.12 8.58 2.19
N VAL A 98 -5.48 7.97 3.17
CA VAL A 98 -5.76 6.61 3.64
C VAL A 98 -6.69 6.61 4.85
N GLN A 99 -7.00 7.78 5.37
CA GLN A 99 -7.87 7.96 6.52
C GLN A 99 -9.35 7.95 6.09
N GLU A 100 -9.82 6.80 5.62
CA GLU A 100 -11.25 6.60 5.27
C GLU A 100 -12.17 6.67 6.49
N LYS A 101 -11.64 6.43 7.69
CA LYS A 101 -12.37 6.40 8.95
C LYS A 101 -11.58 7.10 10.05
N ASN A 102 -12.29 7.79 10.90
CA ASN A 102 -11.73 8.25 12.17
C ASN A 102 -11.68 7.07 13.14
N VAL A 103 -10.51 6.83 13.70
CA VAL A 103 -10.30 5.77 14.69
C VAL A 103 -9.90 6.42 16.01
N ILE A 104 -10.59 6.04 17.08
CA ILE A 104 -10.30 6.48 18.43
C ILE A 104 -9.88 5.27 19.24
N LEU A 105 -8.75 5.36 19.91
CA LEU A 105 -8.32 4.42 20.93
C LEU A 105 -8.83 4.91 22.28
N LEU A 106 -9.57 4.05 22.96
CA LEU A 106 -10.24 4.33 24.19
C LEU A 106 -9.83 3.28 25.22
N THR A 107 -9.20 3.69 26.34
CA THR A 107 -8.91 2.81 27.48
C THR A 107 -9.84 3.19 28.62
N VAL A 108 -10.62 2.22 29.09
CA VAL A 108 -11.66 2.43 30.12
C VAL A 108 -11.64 1.31 31.17
N GLU A 109 -12.12 1.65 32.36
CA GLU A 109 -12.60 0.67 33.35
C GLU A 109 -14.10 0.51 33.17
N ASP A 110 -14.52 -0.66 32.67
CA ASP A 110 -15.92 -1.03 32.42
C ASP A 110 -16.24 -2.31 33.22
N LYS A 111 -16.62 -2.16 34.49
CA LYS A 111 -16.91 -3.28 35.40
C LYS A 111 -18.16 -4.07 35.01
N ASN A 112 -19.11 -3.40 34.35
CA ASN A 112 -20.43 -3.95 34.06
C ASN A 112 -20.60 -4.37 32.60
N ASN A 113 -19.54 -4.31 31.76
CA ASN A 113 -19.59 -4.56 30.32
C ASN A 113 -20.67 -3.71 29.60
N ASN A 114 -20.79 -2.43 29.97
CA ASN A 114 -21.78 -1.54 29.43
C ASN A 114 -21.42 -0.96 28.05
N MET A 115 -20.18 -1.17 27.56
CA MET A 115 -19.73 -0.63 26.27
C MET A 115 -20.62 -1.02 25.09
N GLU A 116 -21.22 -2.19 25.08
CA GLU A 116 -22.14 -2.60 24.00
C GLU A 116 -23.42 -1.76 23.96
N LYS A 117 -23.93 -1.36 25.13
CA LYS A 117 -25.16 -0.52 25.26
C LYS A 117 -24.91 0.93 24.83
N ILE A 118 -23.67 1.40 24.92
CA ILE A 118 -23.30 2.78 24.58
C ILE A 118 -23.28 3.00 23.08
N LYS A 119 -23.04 1.96 22.29
CA LYS A 119 -23.02 2.06 20.83
C LYS A 119 -24.29 2.69 20.27
N GLU A 120 -25.45 2.42 20.87
CA GLU A 120 -26.73 2.99 20.46
C GLU A 120 -26.91 4.46 20.87
N GLN A 121 -26.17 4.92 21.89
CA GLN A 121 -26.26 6.29 22.42
C GLN A 121 -25.34 7.27 21.71
N ILE A 122 -24.40 6.79 20.89
CA ILE A 122 -23.39 7.63 20.21
C ILE A 122 -23.69 7.72 18.72
N THR A 123 -24.13 8.87 18.30
CA THR A 123 -24.47 9.12 16.89
C THR A 123 -23.21 9.17 16.03
N GLY A 124 -23.19 8.37 14.95
CA GLY A 124 -22.06 8.35 13.99
C GLY A 124 -20.97 7.33 14.34
N MET A 125 -21.14 6.51 15.38
CA MET A 125 -20.28 5.38 15.64
C MET A 125 -20.58 4.26 14.63
N LEU A 126 -19.57 3.85 13.86
CA LEU A 126 -19.69 2.76 12.89
C LEU A 126 -19.36 1.41 13.54
N GLU A 127 -18.32 1.38 14.35
CA GLU A 127 -17.83 0.16 14.98
C GLU A 127 -17.18 0.49 16.34
N CYS A 128 -17.40 -0.40 17.31
CA CYS A 128 -16.69 -0.40 18.59
C CYS A 128 -16.22 -1.83 18.85
N LYS A 129 -14.90 -2.04 18.87
CA LYS A 129 -14.30 -3.36 19.06
C LYS A 129 -13.31 -3.33 20.22
N GLN A 130 -13.45 -4.28 21.13
CA GLN A 130 -12.44 -4.50 22.15
C GLN A 130 -11.18 -5.06 21.50
N VAL A 131 -10.04 -4.43 21.81
CA VAL A 131 -8.72 -4.76 21.24
C VAL A 131 -7.87 -5.52 22.24
N LYS A 132 -7.97 -5.13 23.54
CA LYS A 132 -7.11 -5.68 24.58
C LYS A 132 -7.79 -5.60 25.94
N ASP A 133 -7.58 -6.62 26.79
CA ASP A 133 -7.75 -6.57 28.24
C ASP A 133 -6.39 -6.31 28.86
N ASN A 134 -6.31 -5.33 29.75
CA ASN A 134 -5.08 -5.02 30.48
C ASN A 134 -5.10 -5.70 31.85
N ASP A 135 -3.90 -5.99 32.39
CA ASP A 135 -3.74 -6.68 33.68
C ASP A 135 -4.23 -5.83 34.88
N ASP A 136 -4.40 -4.53 34.70
CA ASP A 136 -4.91 -3.57 35.69
C ASP A 136 -6.45 -3.50 35.77
N GLY A 137 -7.15 -4.35 35.00
CA GLY A 137 -8.61 -4.38 34.93
C GLY A 137 -9.22 -3.35 33.97
N THR A 138 -8.40 -2.57 33.28
CA THR A 138 -8.88 -1.70 32.20
C THR A 138 -9.00 -2.47 30.88
N LYS A 139 -9.90 -2.00 30.00
CA LYS A 139 -10.10 -2.55 28.67
C LYS A 139 -9.82 -1.50 27.61
N GLN A 140 -9.15 -1.89 26.54
CA GLN A 140 -8.90 -1.02 25.41
C GLN A 140 -9.86 -1.34 24.27
N TYR A 141 -10.52 -0.30 23.78
CA TYR A 141 -11.45 -0.34 22.65
C TYR A 141 -10.95 0.49 21.49
N MET A 142 -11.25 0.01 20.29
CA MET A 142 -11.10 0.77 19.05
C MET A 142 -12.49 1.19 18.59
N VAL A 143 -12.74 2.50 18.55
CA VAL A 143 -13.99 3.11 18.11
C VAL A 143 -13.78 3.74 16.75
N GLN A 144 -14.64 3.41 15.78
CA GLN A 144 -14.57 3.93 14.41
C GLN A 144 -15.77 4.81 14.08
N SER A 145 -15.52 5.90 13.37
CA SER A 145 -16.53 6.76 12.77
C SER A 145 -16.14 7.16 11.34
N ASN A 146 -17.01 7.86 10.62
CA ASN A 146 -16.63 8.48 9.36
C ASN A 146 -15.49 9.49 9.56
N ALA A 147 -14.71 9.75 8.52
CA ALA A 147 -13.48 10.55 8.60
C ALA A 147 -13.69 11.97 9.13
N ASP A 148 -14.84 12.56 8.88
CA ASP A 148 -15.27 13.91 9.26
C ASP A 148 -15.94 13.99 10.64
N VAL A 149 -16.20 12.83 11.30
CA VAL A 149 -16.90 12.76 12.58
C VAL A 149 -15.93 12.43 13.71
N ASP A 150 -15.72 13.37 14.61
CA ASP A 150 -14.93 13.18 15.83
C ASP A 150 -15.83 12.86 17.03
N LEU A 151 -15.81 11.61 17.48
CA LEU A 151 -16.64 11.14 18.57
C LEU A 151 -16.07 11.38 19.97
N ARG A 152 -14.86 11.94 20.10
CA ARG A 152 -14.21 12.08 21.41
C ARG A 152 -15.05 12.86 22.41
N LYS A 153 -15.70 13.94 21.98
CA LYS A 153 -16.59 14.73 22.85
C LYS A 153 -17.80 13.92 23.30
N GLN A 154 -18.47 13.20 22.36
CA GLN A 154 -19.63 12.38 22.71
C GLN A 154 -19.26 11.24 23.66
N LEU A 155 -18.12 10.57 23.40
CA LEU A 155 -17.60 9.52 24.28
C LEU A 155 -17.33 10.07 25.68
N PHE A 156 -16.68 11.23 25.79
CA PHE A 156 -16.39 11.89 27.07
C PHE A 156 -17.66 12.24 27.86
N ASP A 157 -18.73 12.64 27.19
CA ASP A 157 -19.99 13.03 27.80
C ASP A 157 -20.86 11.83 28.19
N VAL A 158 -20.77 10.71 27.47
CA VAL A 158 -21.66 9.54 27.61
C VAL A 158 -21.09 8.48 28.55
N LEU A 159 -19.78 8.19 28.44
CA LEU A 159 -19.16 7.09 29.19
C LEU A 159 -19.29 7.24 30.71
N PRO A 160 -19.00 8.39 31.32
CA PRO A 160 -19.16 8.55 32.78
C PRO A 160 -20.61 8.42 33.29
N LYS A 161 -21.59 8.77 32.45
CA LYS A 161 -23.02 8.60 32.78
C LYS A 161 -23.47 7.14 32.83
N ASN A 162 -22.70 6.26 32.25
CA ASN A 162 -22.92 4.81 32.21
C ASN A 162 -21.94 4.06 33.13
N ASP A 163 -21.38 4.70 34.15
CA ASP A 163 -20.44 4.14 35.12
C ASP A 163 -19.13 3.57 34.48
N ILE A 164 -18.70 4.20 33.39
CA ILE A 164 -17.45 3.84 32.72
C ILE A 164 -16.43 4.93 32.93
N THR A 165 -15.31 4.59 33.56
CA THR A 165 -14.21 5.51 33.79
C THR A 165 -13.23 5.53 32.62
N ILE A 166 -12.94 6.72 32.10
CA ILE A 166 -12.02 6.91 30.98
C ILE A 166 -10.60 7.10 31.53
N PHE A 167 -9.64 6.26 31.10
CA PHE A 167 -8.22 6.41 31.39
C PHE A 167 -7.47 7.05 30.23
N GLU A 168 -7.83 6.69 28.99
CA GLU A 168 -7.24 7.27 27.78
C GLU A 168 -8.30 7.42 26.71
N LEU A 169 -8.26 8.56 26.02
CA LEU A 169 -9.13 8.87 24.89
C LEU A 169 -8.31 9.64 23.85
N LYS A 170 -7.79 8.93 22.86
CA LYS A 170 -6.97 9.54 21.82
C LYS A 170 -7.41 9.16 20.43
N LYS A 171 -7.26 10.09 19.49
CA LYS A 171 -7.39 9.80 18.07
C LYS A 171 -6.19 8.96 17.64
N ALA A 172 -6.45 7.81 17.04
CA ALA A 172 -5.40 7.05 16.37
C ALA A 172 -5.06 7.77 15.06
N GLU A 173 -3.89 8.36 15.00
CA GLU A 173 -3.35 8.90 13.76
C GLU A 173 -2.76 7.75 12.97
N LYS A 174 -3.15 7.61 11.71
CA LYS A 174 -2.48 6.69 10.82
C LYS A 174 -1.10 7.23 10.50
N SER A 175 -0.13 6.38 10.62
CA SER A 175 1.26 6.70 10.28
C SER A 175 1.49 6.62 8.76
N LEU A 176 2.62 7.13 8.29
CA LEU A 176 3.04 6.95 6.91
C LEU A 176 3.22 5.46 6.56
N GLU A 177 3.55 4.60 7.55
CA GLU A 177 3.60 3.15 7.42
C GLU A 177 2.23 2.57 7.04
N ASP A 178 1.17 2.98 7.74
CA ASP A 178 -0.21 2.54 7.44
C ASP A 178 -0.66 3.02 6.06
N ALA A 179 -0.28 4.25 5.71
CA ALA A 179 -0.52 4.81 4.39
C ALA A 179 0.18 4.01 3.30
N PHE A 180 1.44 3.70 3.49
CA PHE A 180 2.24 2.90 2.56
C PHE A 180 1.62 1.51 2.36
N LEU A 181 1.33 0.77 3.43
CA LEU A 181 0.74 -0.57 3.36
C LEU A 181 -0.60 -0.54 2.60
N THR A 182 -1.48 0.41 2.94
CA THR A 182 -2.79 0.53 2.30
C THR A 182 -2.67 0.81 0.80
N LEU A 183 -1.79 1.73 0.39
CA LEU A 183 -1.57 2.10 -1.01
C LEU A 183 -0.95 0.95 -1.81
N VAL A 184 0.02 0.23 -1.22
CA VAL A 184 0.65 -0.93 -1.85
C VAL A 184 -0.36 -2.07 -2.02
N ASP A 185 -1.17 -2.38 -1.01
CA ASP A 185 -2.19 -3.44 -1.07
C ASP A 185 -3.26 -3.14 -2.11
N THR A 186 -3.77 -1.91 -2.13
CA THR A 186 -4.77 -1.46 -3.11
C THR A 186 -4.22 -1.56 -4.53
N ASN A 187 -3.01 -1.05 -4.77
CA ASN A 187 -2.37 -1.12 -6.07
C ASN A 187 -2.10 -2.57 -6.51
N THR A 188 -1.67 -3.43 -5.59
CA THR A 188 -1.43 -4.84 -5.87
C THR A 188 -2.73 -5.55 -6.30
N LYS A 189 -3.84 -5.33 -5.57
CA LYS A 189 -5.15 -5.89 -5.92
C LYS A 189 -5.64 -5.41 -7.30
N GLU A 190 -5.41 -4.14 -7.64
CA GLU A 190 -5.77 -3.61 -8.96
C GLU A 190 -4.93 -4.23 -10.09
N ILE A 191 -3.63 -4.41 -9.87
CA ILE A 191 -2.75 -5.07 -10.83
C ILE A 191 -3.20 -6.51 -11.07
N ASP A 192 -3.44 -7.26 -9.99
CA ASP A 192 -3.86 -8.66 -10.07
C ASP A 192 -5.23 -8.80 -10.77
N ARG A 193 -6.16 -7.87 -10.52
CA ARG A 193 -7.46 -7.84 -11.20
C ARG A 193 -7.29 -7.59 -12.70
N LYS A 194 -6.49 -6.59 -13.08
CA LYS A 194 -6.22 -6.29 -14.51
C LYS A 194 -5.54 -7.44 -15.23
N GLN A 195 -4.61 -8.14 -14.56
CA GLN A 195 -3.95 -9.32 -15.13
C GLN A 195 -4.93 -10.48 -15.35
N LYS A 196 -5.84 -10.74 -14.39
CA LYS A 196 -6.90 -11.75 -14.54
C LYS A 196 -7.84 -11.41 -15.69
N GLU A 197 -8.33 -10.18 -15.76
CA GLU A 197 -9.21 -9.72 -16.85
C GLU A 197 -8.54 -9.84 -18.24
N GLN A 198 -7.24 -9.54 -18.33
CA GLN A 198 -6.47 -9.72 -19.57
C GLN A 198 -6.27 -11.19 -19.94
N ALA A 199 -5.99 -12.05 -18.97
CA ALA A 199 -5.86 -13.49 -19.19
C ALA A 199 -7.19 -14.12 -19.65
N GLU A 200 -8.31 -13.75 -19.02
CA GLU A 200 -9.65 -14.21 -19.43
C GLU A 200 -10.01 -13.78 -20.86
N LYS A 201 -9.74 -12.52 -21.22
CA LYS A 201 -9.94 -12.05 -22.61
C LYS A 201 -9.11 -12.82 -23.63
N GLN A 202 -7.83 -13.10 -23.32
CA GLN A 202 -6.97 -13.90 -24.19
C GLN A 202 -7.45 -15.34 -24.35
N ILE A 203 -8.01 -15.94 -23.28
CA ILE A 203 -8.58 -17.29 -23.34
C ILE A 203 -9.85 -17.29 -24.20
N GLU A 204 -10.70 -16.28 -24.06
CA GLU A 204 -11.94 -16.15 -24.85
C GLU A 204 -11.66 -15.92 -26.34
N GLU A 205 -10.67 -15.07 -26.67
CA GLU A 205 -10.22 -14.87 -28.05
C GLU A 205 -9.65 -16.14 -28.68
N LYS A 206 -8.86 -16.90 -27.92
CA LYS A 206 -8.31 -18.20 -28.37
C LYS A 206 -9.44 -19.22 -28.59
N LYS A 207 -10.46 -19.27 -27.73
CA LYS A 207 -11.63 -20.14 -27.93
C LYS A 207 -12.41 -19.74 -29.18
N LYS A 208 -12.75 -18.46 -29.37
CA LYS A 208 -13.42 -17.97 -30.58
C LYS A 208 -12.65 -18.23 -31.88
N SER A 209 -11.32 -18.12 -31.82
CA SER A 209 -10.47 -18.42 -32.98
C SER A 209 -10.41 -19.92 -33.31
N GLN A 210 -10.46 -20.80 -32.28
CA GLN A 210 -10.52 -22.25 -32.47
C GLN A 210 -11.89 -22.72 -32.99
N GLU A 211 -12.98 -22.12 -32.53
CA GLU A 211 -14.34 -22.40 -33.04
C GLU A 211 -14.49 -22.03 -34.52
N LYS A 212 -14.03 -20.83 -34.88
CA LYS A 212 -14.02 -20.40 -36.32
C LYS A 212 -13.18 -21.33 -37.20
N LYS A 213 -12.05 -21.86 -36.70
CA LYS A 213 -11.24 -22.86 -37.44
C LYS A 213 -11.94 -24.21 -37.57
N LYS A 214 -12.75 -24.63 -36.59
CA LYS A 214 -13.53 -25.89 -36.65
C LYS A 214 -14.71 -25.76 -37.59
N GLU A 215 -15.41 -24.61 -37.64
CA GLU A 215 -16.48 -24.35 -38.57
C GLU A 215 -16.01 -24.30 -40.03
N ASN A 216 -14.89 -23.61 -40.29
CA ASN A 216 -14.30 -23.58 -41.64
C ASN A 216 -13.80 -24.98 -42.12
N LYS A 217 -13.34 -25.86 -41.22
CA LYS A 217 -13.00 -27.24 -41.58
C LYS A 217 -14.25 -28.08 -41.90
N LYS A 218 -15.35 -27.91 -41.14
CA LYS A 218 -16.61 -28.60 -41.40
C LYS A 218 -17.25 -28.12 -42.69
N GLY A 219 -17.13 -26.83 -43.03
CA GLY A 219 -17.61 -26.26 -44.29
C GLY A 219 -16.87 -26.81 -45.54
N LYS A 220 -15.54 -26.99 -45.43
CA LYS A 220 -14.75 -27.59 -46.52
C LYS A 220 -15.03 -29.07 -46.76
N VAL A 221 -15.20 -29.86 -45.69
CA VAL A 221 -15.55 -31.29 -45.82
C VAL A 221 -16.94 -31.48 -46.47
N LYS A 222 -17.93 -30.62 -46.14
CA LYS A 222 -19.25 -30.67 -46.79
C LYS A 222 -19.26 -30.20 -48.26
N ALA A 223 -18.27 -29.39 -48.69
CA ALA A 223 -18.12 -28.97 -50.07
C ALA A 223 -17.45 -30.05 -50.94
N GLU A 224 -16.52 -30.84 -50.40
CA GLU A 224 -15.87 -31.95 -51.14
C GLU A 224 -16.79 -33.17 -51.32
N GLU A 225 -17.74 -33.45 -50.43
CA GLU A 225 -18.73 -34.53 -50.60
C GLU A 225 -19.80 -34.28 -51.66
N LYS A 226 -19.95 -33.03 -52.15
CA LYS A 226 -20.93 -32.69 -53.19
C LYS A 226 -20.39 -32.73 -54.63
N VAL A 227 -19.11 -33.08 -54.82
CA VAL A 227 -18.45 -33.06 -56.11
C VAL A 227 -17.94 -34.48 -56.49
N THR A 228 -18.77 -35.51 -56.34
CA THR A 228 -18.49 -36.80 -56.96
C THR A 228 -19.45 -36.97 -58.17
N PRO A 229 -18.92 -37.04 -59.44
CA PRO A 229 -19.79 -37.23 -60.59
C PRO A 229 -20.27 -38.67 -60.66
N LYS A 230 -21.59 -38.85 -60.85
CA LYS A 230 -22.24 -40.10 -61.20
C LYS A 230 -21.67 -40.60 -62.52
N LYS A 231 -20.85 -41.70 -62.48
CA LYS A 231 -20.55 -42.46 -63.69
C LYS A 231 -21.79 -43.19 -64.13
N ALA A 232 -22.28 -42.81 -65.30
CA ALA A 232 -23.35 -43.45 -66.01
C ALA A 232 -22.97 -44.86 -66.45
N LYS A 233 -23.83 -45.82 -66.16
CA LYS A 233 -23.90 -47.11 -66.87
C LYS A 233 -24.35 -46.88 -68.24
N ASN A 234 -23.61 -47.33 -69.23
CA ASN A 234 -24.19 -47.61 -70.52
C ASN A 234 -23.75 -49.00 -71.01
N LYS A 235 -24.77 -49.67 -71.52
CA LYS A 235 -24.90 -51.04 -71.96
C LYS A 235 -24.31 -51.27 -73.36
N LYS A 236 -24.20 -52.56 -73.66
CA LYS A 236 -24.18 -53.26 -74.95
C LYS A 236 -22.88 -53.27 -75.71
N GLY A 237 -22.47 -54.31 -76.30
CA GLY A 237 -23.10 -55.57 -76.68
C GLY A 237 -22.34 -56.17 -77.83
N GLU A 238 -22.34 -57.41 -77.81
CA GLU A 238 -22.31 -58.31 -78.98
C GLU A 238 -21.08 -58.38 -79.92
N ASN A 239 -20.66 -59.55 -80.05
CA ASN A 239 -20.31 -60.38 -81.22
C ASN A 239 -18.79 -60.59 -81.51
N LYS A 240 -18.42 -61.63 -81.38
CA LYS A 240 -18.17 -62.96 -82.10
C LYS A 240 -17.08 -63.69 -81.32
#